data_3ccc5a21f7de368ca9c90f630c9cbd65
#
_entry.id   3ccc5a21f7de368ca9c90f630c9cbd65
#
_cell.length_a   1.000
_cell.length_b   1.000
_cell.length_c   1.000
_cell.angle_alpha   90.00
_cell.angle_beta   90.00
_cell.angle_gamma   90.00
#
_symmetry.space_group_name_H-M   'P 1'
#
loop_
_entity.id
_entity.type
_entity.pdbx_description
1 polymer ?
#
loop_
_entity_poly.entity_id
_entity_poly.type
_entity_poly.pdbx_seq_one_letter_code
_entity_poly.pdbx_strand_id
1 'polypeptide(L)'
;RRHTRYWRDWSSDVCSSDLALQLVSSMFARMQVDGVEPAPLATAVHVTTAAFASAAVVLSGLYGFLYLLLLRQMKRQTFGAIFQRLPDLTQLARMTRRSALAGFGGLALGVNVGFAIAHSTGTSGFHYADPMVLLVLGVWLHFGLIAFSRRIRGITAQRASWAAVGGLTVLIATLFLAVVPGATFHALS
;
A
#
# COMPACT_ATOMS: atom_id res chain seq x y z
N ARG A 1 19.57 18.29 28.79
CA ARG A 1 19.51 18.10 27.30
C ARG A 1 19.87 16.68 26.80
N ARG A 2 20.06 15.67 27.68
CA ARG A 2 20.43 14.28 27.28
C ARG A 2 19.24 13.31 27.23
N HIS A 3 18.07 13.65 27.76
CA HIS A 3 16.93 12.72 27.86
C HIS A 3 16.03 12.62 26.63
N THR A 4 16.14 13.52 25.64
CA THR A 4 15.23 13.53 24.48
C THR A 4 15.68 12.66 23.30
N ARG A 5 16.91 12.15 23.29
CA ARG A 5 17.40 11.22 22.24
C ARG A 5 16.94 9.78 22.45
N TYR A 6 16.84 9.33 23.70
CA TYR A 6 16.55 7.94 24.04
C TYR A 6 15.16 7.46 23.59
N TRP A 7 14.15 8.32 23.65
CA TRP A 7 12.78 7.97 23.24
C TRP A 7 12.56 7.95 21.72
N ARG A 8 13.41 8.55 20.95
CA ARG A 8 13.26 8.65 19.49
C ARG A 8 13.83 7.43 18.77
N ASP A 9 14.84 6.81 19.33
CA ASP A 9 15.47 5.62 18.73
C ASP A 9 14.67 4.34 19.05
N TRP A 10 14.03 4.29 20.21
CA TRP A 10 13.28 3.11 20.63
C TRP A 10 11.99 2.86 19.86
N SER A 11 11.29 3.88 19.43
CA SER A 11 10.00 3.75 18.75
C SER A 11 10.11 3.34 17.27
N SER A 12 11.23 3.62 16.61
CA SER A 12 11.43 3.25 15.20
C SER A 12 11.88 1.80 15.04
N ASP A 13 12.70 1.29 15.96
CA ASP A 13 13.25 -0.05 15.85
C ASP A 13 12.24 -1.13 16.26
N VAL A 14 11.40 -0.86 17.27
CA VAL A 14 10.35 -1.80 17.72
C VAL A 14 9.27 -1.95 16.65
N CYS A 15 8.85 -0.87 16.00
CA CYS A 15 7.78 -0.94 14.99
C CYS A 15 8.21 -1.66 13.71
N SER A 16 9.48 -1.54 13.30
CA SER A 16 9.99 -2.22 12.11
C SER A 16 10.24 -3.72 12.36
N SER A 17 10.72 -4.07 13.56
CA SER A 17 10.93 -5.48 13.95
C SER A 17 9.62 -6.23 14.15
N ASP A 18 8.59 -5.59 14.72
CA ASP A 18 7.27 -6.21 14.90
C ASP A 18 6.58 -6.49 13.57
N LEU A 19 6.64 -5.55 12.62
CA LEU A 19 6.11 -5.77 11.27
C LEU A 19 6.86 -6.87 10.52
N ALA A 20 8.19 -6.92 10.64
CA ALA A 20 8.99 -7.99 10.03
C ALA A 20 8.69 -9.34 10.66
N LEU A 21 8.60 -9.43 12.01
CA LEU A 21 8.23 -10.64 12.74
C LEU A 21 6.80 -11.10 12.42
N GLN A 22 5.85 -10.17 12.27
CA GLN A 22 4.47 -10.49 11.92
C GLN A 22 4.35 -10.99 10.48
N LEU A 23 5.11 -10.41 9.54
CA LEU A 23 5.23 -10.92 8.16
C LEU A 23 5.85 -12.33 8.14
N VAL A 24 6.97 -12.52 8.84
CA VAL A 24 7.64 -13.82 8.93
C VAL A 24 6.74 -14.84 9.61
N SER A 25 6.12 -14.51 10.75
CA SER A 25 5.24 -15.44 11.47
C SER A 25 3.99 -15.81 10.67
N SER A 26 3.42 -14.87 9.91
CA SER A 26 2.29 -15.17 9.03
C SER A 26 2.67 -16.06 7.84
N MET A 27 3.91 -15.98 7.37
CA MET A 27 4.43 -16.94 6.38
C MET A 27 4.61 -18.33 6.98
N PHE A 28 5.15 -18.44 8.20
CA PHE A 28 5.36 -19.72 8.88
C PHE A 28 4.06 -20.34 9.39
N ALA A 29 3.10 -19.56 9.88
CA ALA A 29 1.82 -20.06 10.36
C ALA A 29 1.01 -20.75 9.26
N ARG A 30 1.15 -20.34 8.01
CA ARG A 30 0.53 -21.03 6.86
C ARG A 30 1.20 -22.33 6.47
N MET A 31 2.44 -22.57 6.88
CA MET A 31 3.16 -23.83 6.62
C MET A 31 2.82 -24.94 7.62
N GLN A 32 2.14 -24.64 8.72
CA GLN A 32 1.87 -25.58 9.82
C GLN A 32 0.40 -25.95 10.01
N VAL A 33 -0.50 -25.60 9.08
CA VAL A 33 -1.88 -26.09 9.14
C VAL A 33 -1.87 -27.53 8.64
N ASP A 34 -1.95 -28.47 9.57
CA ASP A 34 -2.02 -29.89 9.30
C ASP A 34 -3.17 -30.21 8.34
N GLY A 35 -2.87 -30.87 7.23
CA GLY A 35 -3.86 -31.35 6.25
C GLY A 35 -4.12 -30.41 5.06
N VAL A 36 -3.49 -29.23 4.98
CA VAL A 36 -3.51 -28.39 3.77
C VAL A 36 -2.20 -28.56 3.02
N GLU A 37 -2.27 -29.01 1.77
CA GLU A 37 -1.08 -29.01 0.91
C GLU A 37 -0.43 -27.63 0.92
N PRO A 38 0.92 -27.55 1.05
CA PRO A 38 1.61 -26.25 1.07
C PRO A 38 1.27 -25.50 -0.21
N ALA A 39 0.72 -24.30 -0.05
CA ALA A 39 0.39 -23.45 -1.20
C ALA A 39 1.64 -23.34 -2.11
N PRO A 40 1.50 -23.50 -3.43
CA PRO A 40 2.62 -23.36 -4.35
C PRO A 40 3.41 -22.09 -4.04
N LEU A 41 4.73 -22.15 -4.09
CA LEU A 41 5.61 -21.01 -3.80
C LEU A 41 5.16 -19.71 -4.50
N ALA A 42 4.66 -19.85 -5.73
CA ALA A 42 4.12 -18.73 -6.51
C ALA A 42 2.94 -18.04 -5.80
N THR A 43 2.02 -18.81 -5.21
CA THR A 43 0.88 -18.25 -4.45
C THR A 43 1.34 -17.53 -3.19
N ALA A 44 2.32 -18.09 -2.47
CA ALA A 44 2.90 -17.44 -1.30
C ALA A 44 3.57 -16.11 -1.68
N VAL A 45 4.34 -16.07 -2.77
CA VAL A 45 4.96 -14.85 -3.30
C VAL A 45 3.92 -13.84 -3.74
N HIS A 46 2.85 -14.26 -4.42
CA HIS A 46 1.75 -13.38 -4.82
C HIS A 46 1.10 -12.70 -3.60
N VAL A 47 0.71 -13.48 -2.61
CA VAL A 47 0.03 -12.97 -1.41
C VAL A 47 0.93 -12.04 -0.61
N THR A 48 2.21 -12.38 -0.43
CA THR A 48 3.14 -11.53 0.32
C THR A 48 3.47 -10.23 -0.39
N THR A 49 3.67 -10.27 -1.70
CA THR A 49 3.91 -9.04 -2.50
C THR A 49 2.67 -8.15 -2.53
N ALA A 50 1.47 -8.73 -2.65
CA ALA A 50 0.22 -7.98 -2.59
C ALA A 50 -0.01 -7.32 -1.22
N ALA A 51 0.27 -8.03 -0.13
CA ALA A 51 0.18 -7.48 1.23
C ALA A 51 1.16 -6.33 1.45
N PHE A 52 2.43 -6.52 1.04
CA PHE A 52 3.45 -5.47 1.12
C PHE A 52 3.06 -4.23 0.28
N ALA A 53 2.60 -4.45 -0.94
CA ALA A 53 2.16 -3.37 -1.82
C ALA A 53 0.97 -2.60 -1.23
N SER A 54 -0.02 -3.30 -0.67
CA SER A 54 -1.18 -2.69 -0.02
C SER A 54 -0.76 -1.84 1.18
N ALA A 55 0.15 -2.34 2.02
CA ALA A 55 0.69 -1.58 3.14
C ALA A 55 1.41 -0.30 2.67
N ALA A 56 2.22 -0.39 1.61
CA ALA A 56 2.92 0.76 1.04
C ALA A 56 1.94 1.80 0.45
N VAL A 57 0.86 1.35 -0.18
CA VAL A 57 -0.23 2.20 -0.68
C VAL A 57 -0.94 2.92 0.46
N VAL A 58 -1.27 2.21 1.54
CA VAL A 58 -1.87 2.80 2.75
C VAL A 58 -0.96 3.86 3.35
N LEU A 59 0.32 3.59 3.50
CA LEU A 59 1.30 4.56 4.00
C LEU A 59 1.37 5.80 3.09
N SER A 60 1.35 5.62 1.77
CA SER A 60 1.32 6.74 0.83
C SER A 60 0.09 7.62 1.03
N GLY A 61 -1.09 7.02 1.18
CA GLY A 61 -2.33 7.74 1.45
C GLY A 61 -2.30 8.50 2.79
N LEU A 62 -1.80 7.85 3.85
CA LEU A 62 -1.65 8.47 5.18
C LEU A 62 -0.68 9.67 5.14
N TYR A 63 0.49 9.54 4.52
CA TYR A 63 1.42 10.66 4.38
C TYR A 63 0.84 11.78 3.50
N GLY A 64 0.09 11.43 2.45
CA GLY A 64 -0.66 12.40 1.64
C GLY A 64 -1.69 13.16 2.46
N PHE A 65 -2.45 12.46 3.29
CA PHE A 65 -3.43 13.06 4.19
C PHE A 65 -2.77 14.01 5.20
N LEU A 66 -1.68 13.57 5.86
CA LEU A 66 -0.93 14.41 6.80
C LEU A 66 -0.36 15.66 6.12
N TYR A 67 0.13 15.53 4.88
CA TYR A 67 0.57 16.66 4.07
C TYR A 67 -0.55 17.68 3.86
N LEU A 68 -1.74 17.23 3.47
CA LEU A 68 -2.89 18.10 3.22
C LEU A 68 -3.37 18.77 4.51
N LEU A 69 -3.38 18.03 5.62
CA LEU A 69 -3.76 18.55 6.93
C LEU A 69 -2.79 19.66 7.39
N LEU A 70 -1.49 19.41 7.27
CA LEU A 70 -0.46 20.38 7.60
C LEU A 70 -0.55 21.62 6.72
N LEU A 71 -0.75 21.45 5.40
CA LEU A 71 -0.94 22.55 4.45
C LEU A 71 -2.16 23.40 4.80
N ARG A 72 -3.26 22.76 5.23
CA ARG A 72 -4.48 23.44 5.66
C ARG A 72 -4.26 24.27 6.93
N GLN A 73 -3.53 23.72 7.91
CA GLN A 73 -3.20 24.44 9.15
C GLN A 73 -2.33 25.66 8.87
N MET A 74 -1.31 25.52 8.00
CA MET A 74 -0.48 26.66 7.58
C MET A 74 -1.28 27.76 6.90
N LYS A 75 -2.21 27.40 5.99
CA LYS A 75 -3.09 28.39 5.31
C LYS A 75 -4.03 29.11 6.28
N ARG A 76 -4.44 28.45 7.37
CA ARG A 76 -5.33 29.03 8.38
C ARG A 76 -4.57 29.72 9.52
N GLN A 77 -3.24 29.67 9.50
CA GLN A 77 -2.37 30.21 10.57
C GLN A 77 -2.72 29.67 11.97
N THR A 78 -3.30 28.43 12.02
CA THR A 78 -3.65 27.75 13.28
C THR A 78 -2.56 26.74 13.61
N PHE A 79 -1.61 27.14 14.47
CA PHE A 79 -0.49 26.28 14.87
C PHE A 79 -0.86 25.48 16.11
N GLY A 80 -1.53 24.33 15.92
CA GLY A 80 -1.88 23.41 17.00
C GLY A 80 -0.73 22.46 17.39
N ALA A 81 -0.97 21.65 18.43
CA ALA A 81 0.01 20.66 18.93
C ALA A 81 0.45 19.65 17.84
N ILE A 82 -0.39 19.39 16.85
CA ILE A 82 -0.08 18.53 15.71
C ILE A 82 1.02 19.16 14.84
N PHE A 83 0.96 20.46 14.60
CA PHE A 83 1.96 21.19 13.79
C PHE A 83 3.38 21.03 14.33
N GLN A 84 3.55 21.04 15.65
CA GLN A 84 4.87 20.94 16.31
C GLN A 84 5.47 19.52 16.25
N ARG A 85 4.64 18.50 16.02
CA ARG A 85 5.05 17.08 16.01
C ARG A 85 5.21 16.49 14.63
N LEU A 86 4.63 17.10 13.59
CA LEU A 86 4.71 16.59 12.22
C LEU A 86 6.03 17.00 11.55
N PRO A 87 6.56 16.13 10.68
CA PRO A 87 7.67 16.48 9.78
C PRO A 87 7.27 17.62 8.84
N ASP A 88 8.26 18.29 8.26
CA ASP A 88 8.02 19.37 7.30
C ASP A 88 7.27 18.88 6.04
N LEU A 89 6.62 19.80 5.32
CA LEU A 89 5.85 19.49 4.10
C LEU A 89 6.70 18.80 3.04
N THR A 90 7.97 19.16 2.93
CA THR A 90 8.90 18.59 1.95
C THR A 90 9.17 17.12 2.26
N GLN A 91 9.33 16.80 3.53
CA GLN A 91 9.55 15.44 4.00
C GLN A 91 8.30 14.58 3.80
N LEU A 92 7.12 15.08 4.18
CA LEU A 92 5.84 14.38 3.96
C LEU A 92 5.59 14.10 2.48
N ALA A 93 5.83 15.08 1.59
CA ALA A 93 5.71 14.89 0.15
C ALA A 93 6.71 13.86 -0.40
N ARG A 94 7.90 13.77 0.19
CA ARG A 94 8.91 12.75 -0.17
C ARG A 94 8.48 11.37 0.30
N MET A 95 7.96 11.26 1.53
CA MET A 95 7.45 10.00 2.08
C MET A 95 6.27 9.48 1.26
N THR A 96 5.28 10.33 0.93
CA THR A 96 4.15 9.97 0.06
C THR A 96 4.64 9.33 -1.24
N ARG A 97 5.61 9.93 -1.91
CA ARG A 97 6.13 9.40 -3.20
C ARG A 97 6.95 8.13 -3.04
N ARG A 98 7.79 8.04 -2.01
CA ARG A 98 8.60 6.83 -1.76
C ARG A 98 7.71 5.63 -1.45
N SER A 99 6.68 5.84 -0.62
CA SER A 99 5.69 4.80 -0.34
C SER A 99 4.87 4.45 -1.59
N ALA A 100 4.49 5.45 -2.41
CA ALA A 100 3.82 5.20 -3.69
C ALA A 100 4.71 4.39 -4.65
N LEU A 101 6.02 4.66 -4.71
CA LEU A 101 6.96 3.89 -5.52
C LEU A 101 7.10 2.44 -5.05
N ALA A 102 7.17 2.23 -3.73
CA ALA A 102 7.20 0.89 -3.16
C ALA A 102 5.90 0.12 -3.45
N GLY A 103 4.74 0.78 -3.30
CA GLY A 103 3.43 0.21 -3.66
C GLY A 103 3.33 -0.12 -5.15
N PHE A 104 3.76 0.78 -6.02
CA PHE A 104 3.79 0.56 -7.48
C PHE A 104 4.65 -0.65 -7.87
N GLY A 105 5.87 -0.76 -7.30
CA GLY A 105 6.76 -1.90 -7.55
C GLY A 105 6.20 -3.22 -7.01
N GLY A 106 5.67 -3.21 -5.78
CA GLY A 106 5.05 -4.37 -5.16
C GLY A 106 3.80 -4.85 -5.91
N LEU A 107 2.92 -3.94 -6.33
CA LEU A 107 1.76 -4.27 -7.17
C LEU A 107 2.18 -4.83 -8.52
N ALA A 108 3.22 -4.26 -9.15
CA ALA A 108 3.73 -4.78 -10.42
C ALA A 108 4.18 -6.25 -10.28
N LEU A 109 4.95 -6.57 -9.24
CA LEU A 109 5.37 -7.94 -8.96
C LEU A 109 4.16 -8.84 -8.66
N GLY A 110 3.27 -8.42 -7.77
CA GLY A 110 2.08 -9.17 -7.40
C GLY A 110 1.18 -9.50 -8.60
N VAL A 111 0.89 -8.50 -9.45
CA VAL A 111 0.08 -8.68 -10.67
C VAL A 111 0.74 -9.65 -11.64
N ASN A 112 2.05 -9.51 -11.89
CA ASN A 112 2.76 -10.42 -12.80
C ASN A 112 2.75 -11.87 -12.30
N VAL A 113 3.00 -12.08 -11.00
CA VAL A 113 2.94 -13.42 -10.41
C VAL A 113 1.51 -13.96 -10.45
N GLY A 114 0.50 -13.14 -10.17
CA GLY A 114 -0.91 -13.52 -10.25
C GLY A 114 -1.31 -13.99 -11.67
N PHE A 115 -0.89 -13.27 -12.71
CA PHE A 115 -1.12 -13.67 -14.09
C PHE A 115 -0.38 -14.97 -14.47
N ALA A 116 0.85 -15.15 -13.98
CA ALA A 116 1.60 -16.37 -14.20
C ALA A 116 0.89 -17.59 -13.57
N ILE A 117 0.36 -17.44 -12.35
CA ILE A 117 -0.44 -18.48 -11.69
C ILE A 117 -1.70 -18.78 -12.51
N ALA A 118 -2.47 -17.76 -12.87
CA ALA A 118 -3.72 -17.94 -13.63
C ALA A 118 -3.49 -18.66 -14.97
N HIS A 119 -2.37 -18.35 -15.63
CA HIS A 119 -2.02 -18.99 -16.90
C HIS A 119 -1.55 -20.44 -16.70
N SER A 120 -0.78 -20.73 -15.65
CA SER A 120 -0.24 -22.08 -15.41
C SER A 120 -1.26 -23.07 -14.88
N THR A 121 -2.25 -22.60 -14.12
CA THR A 121 -3.30 -23.47 -13.53
C THR A 121 -4.48 -23.69 -14.46
N GLY A 122 -4.53 -22.99 -15.62
CA GLY A 122 -5.63 -23.13 -16.57
C GLY A 122 -7.01 -22.84 -15.95
N THR A 123 -7.07 -21.92 -15.00
CA THR A 123 -8.27 -21.63 -14.22
C THR A 123 -9.42 -21.26 -15.15
N SER A 124 -10.40 -22.12 -15.28
CA SER A 124 -11.53 -22.04 -16.22
C SER A 124 -12.51 -20.88 -15.99
N GLY A 125 -12.20 -19.96 -15.10
CA GLY A 125 -12.99 -18.76 -14.79
C GLY A 125 -12.21 -17.45 -14.81
N PHE A 126 -10.91 -17.48 -15.13
CA PHE A 126 -10.11 -16.26 -15.15
C PHE A 126 -10.41 -15.44 -16.42
N HIS A 127 -10.92 -14.22 -16.22
CA HIS A 127 -11.12 -13.24 -17.27
C HIS A 127 -10.30 -11.98 -17.01
N TYR A 128 -9.56 -11.53 -18.03
CA TYR A 128 -8.80 -10.26 -17.95
C TYR A 128 -9.69 -9.03 -17.70
N ALA A 129 -10.99 -9.15 -18.04
CA ALA A 129 -12.00 -8.12 -17.81
C ALA A 129 -12.70 -8.23 -16.43
N ASP A 130 -12.20 -9.10 -15.53
CA ASP A 130 -12.74 -9.18 -14.17
C ASP A 130 -12.60 -7.80 -13.47
N PRO A 131 -13.67 -7.28 -12.84
CA PRO A 131 -13.67 -6.00 -12.17
C PRO A 131 -12.52 -5.85 -11.16
N MET A 132 -12.15 -6.93 -10.46
CA MET A 132 -11.05 -6.93 -9.50
C MET A 132 -9.70 -6.69 -10.19
N VAL A 133 -9.46 -7.36 -11.33
CA VAL A 133 -8.23 -7.20 -12.13
C VAL A 133 -8.13 -5.77 -12.65
N LEU A 134 -9.22 -5.23 -13.20
CA LEU A 134 -9.26 -3.85 -13.70
C LEU A 134 -9.03 -2.81 -12.61
N LEU A 135 -9.62 -3.02 -11.43
CA LEU A 135 -9.40 -2.15 -10.27
C LEU A 135 -7.95 -2.18 -9.79
N VAL A 136 -7.34 -3.37 -9.67
CA VAL A 136 -5.94 -3.51 -9.27
C VAL A 136 -5.01 -2.85 -10.28
N LEU A 137 -5.24 -3.02 -11.59
CA LEU A 137 -4.50 -2.33 -12.64
C LEU A 137 -4.69 -0.81 -12.58
N GLY A 138 -5.92 -0.35 -12.31
CA GLY A 138 -6.22 1.06 -12.09
C GLY A 138 -5.45 1.65 -10.91
N VAL A 139 -5.44 0.95 -9.77
CA VAL A 139 -4.65 1.32 -8.58
C VAL A 139 -3.16 1.34 -8.92
N TRP A 140 -2.66 0.34 -9.62
CA TRP A 140 -1.26 0.26 -10.03
C TRP A 140 -0.84 1.48 -10.87
N LEU A 141 -1.59 1.80 -11.94
CA LEU A 141 -1.34 2.97 -12.77
C LEU A 141 -1.42 4.28 -11.98
N HIS A 142 -2.42 4.40 -11.10
CA HIS A 142 -2.63 5.57 -10.27
C HIS A 142 -1.43 5.83 -9.34
N PHE A 143 -0.90 4.79 -8.67
CA PHE A 143 0.27 4.91 -7.81
C PHE A 143 1.57 5.11 -8.62
N GLY A 144 1.63 4.61 -9.84
CA GLY A 144 2.68 4.95 -10.79
C GLY A 144 2.73 6.45 -11.09
N LEU A 145 1.59 7.08 -11.36
CA LEU A 145 1.49 8.53 -11.57
C LEU A 145 1.97 9.33 -10.34
N ILE A 146 1.64 8.90 -9.13
CA ILE A 146 2.09 9.55 -7.89
C ILE A 146 3.60 9.38 -7.72
N ALA A 147 4.12 8.18 -7.89
CA ALA A 147 5.55 7.86 -7.77
C ALA A 147 6.41 8.71 -8.70
N PHE A 148 5.98 8.86 -9.95
CA PHE A 148 6.68 9.61 -10.98
C PHE A 148 6.22 11.07 -11.11
N SER A 149 5.38 11.57 -10.21
CA SER A 149 4.80 12.93 -10.25
C SER A 149 5.84 14.05 -10.39
N ARG A 150 7.08 13.87 -9.87
CA ARG A 150 8.17 14.86 -10.06
C ARG A 150 8.65 15.00 -11.51
N ARG A 151 8.49 13.97 -12.33
CA ARG A 151 8.89 13.97 -13.75
C ARG A 151 7.79 14.53 -14.65
N ILE A 152 6.56 14.59 -14.14
CA ILE A 152 5.39 15.04 -14.89
C ILE A 152 5.20 16.54 -14.63
N ARG A 153 5.33 17.37 -15.69
CA ARG A 153 5.07 18.81 -15.60
C ARG A 153 3.60 19.05 -15.19
N GLY A 154 3.40 19.93 -14.20
CA GLY A 154 2.06 20.30 -13.72
C GLY A 154 1.51 19.54 -12.53
N ILE A 155 2.17 18.46 -12.05
CA ILE A 155 1.77 17.77 -10.83
C ILE A 155 2.51 18.38 -9.64
N THR A 156 1.82 19.20 -8.86
CA THR A 156 2.32 19.74 -7.59
C THR A 156 2.29 18.69 -6.48
N ALA A 157 3.06 18.91 -5.41
CA ALA A 157 3.02 18.03 -4.24
C ALA A 157 1.62 17.93 -3.63
N GLN A 158 0.84 19.02 -3.65
CA GLN A 158 -0.54 19.04 -3.19
C GLN A 158 -1.44 18.13 -4.04
N ARG A 159 -1.33 18.20 -5.37
CA ARG A 159 -2.11 17.33 -6.27
C ARG A 159 -1.74 15.86 -6.09
N ALA A 160 -0.44 15.55 -5.98
CA ALA A 160 0.04 14.20 -5.70
C ALA A 160 -0.49 13.66 -4.35
N SER A 161 -0.58 14.51 -3.33
CA SER A 161 -1.14 14.13 -2.02
C SER A 161 -2.64 13.89 -2.07
N TRP A 162 -3.41 14.70 -2.81
CA TRP A 162 -4.82 14.43 -3.06
C TRP A 162 -5.02 13.11 -3.82
N ALA A 163 -4.20 12.87 -4.83
CA ALA A 163 -4.23 11.60 -5.57
C ALA A 163 -3.91 10.41 -4.63
N ALA A 164 -2.92 10.53 -3.73
CA ALA A 164 -2.58 9.47 -2.79
C ALA A 164 -3.74 9.13 -1.83
N VAL A 165 -4.45 10.15 -1.33
CA VAL A 165 -5.66 9.95 -0.50
C VAL A 165 -6.78 9.31 -1.32
N GLY A 166 -7.02 9.78 -2.55
CA GLY A 166 -8.00 9.18 -3.45
C GLY A 166 -7.68 7.71 -3.78
N GLY A 167 -6.40 7.40 -4.04
CA GLY A 167 -5.94 6.01 -4.26
C GLY A 167 -6.14 5.11 -3.05
N LEU A 168 -5.99 5.64 -1.83
CA LEU A 168 -6.28 4.89 -0.60
C LEU A 168 -7.78 4.55 -0.51
N THR A 169 -8.68 5.47 -0.84
CA THR A 169 -10.13 5.18 -0.83
C THR A 169 -10.50 4.13 -1.88
N VAL A 170 -9.89 4.18 -3.07
CA VAL A 170 -10.09 3.15 -4.11
C VAL A 170 -9.58 1.80 -3.64
N LEU A 171 -8.40 1.74 -3.00
CA LEU A 171 -7.87 0.48 -2.46
C LEU A 171 -8.84 -0.12 -1.42
N ILE A 172 -9.35 0.69 -0.49
CA ILE A 172 -10.32 0.22 0.50
C ILE A 172 -11.58 -0.32 -0.18
N ALA A 173 -12.09 0.38 -1.19
CA ALA A 173 -13.24 -0.08 -1.97
C ALA A 173 -12.95 -1.40 -2.70
N THR A 174 -11.74 -1.58 -3.25
CA THR A 174 -11.31 -2.81 -3.91
C THR A 174 -11.28 -3.98 -2.93
N LEU A 175 -10.72 -3.76 -1.73
CA LEU A 175 -10.67 -4.78 -0.68
C LEU A 175 -12.09 -5.15 -0.19
N PHE A 176 -12.98 -4.16 -0.10
CA PHE A 176 -14.37 -4.40 0.28
C PHE A 176 -15.10 -5.24 -0.76
N LEU A 177 -14.93 -4.93 -2.05
CA LEU A 177 -15.50 -5.70 -3.16
C LEU A 177 -15.01 -7.16 -3.18
N ALA A 178 -13.75 -7.40 -2.80
CA ALA A 178 -13.20 -8.75 -2.73
C ALA A 178 -13.87 -9.64 -1.67
N VAL A 179 -14.50 -9.03 -0.65
CA VAL A 179 -15.21 -9.76 0.43
C VAL A 179 -16.67 -10.00 0.10
N VAL A 180 -17.26 -9.27 -0.85
CA VAL A 180 -18.69 -9.41 -1.21
C VAL A 180 -18.89 -10.66 -2.08
N PRO A 181 -19.68 -11.65 -1.62
CA PRO A 181 -19.93 -12.87 -2.38
C PRO A 181 -20.56 -12.56 -3.75
N GLY A 182 -20.05 -13.19 -4.82
CA GLY A 182 -20.57 -13.06 -6.18
C GLY A 182 -20.19 -11.76 -6.91
N ALA A 183 -19.42 -10.85 -6.29
CA ALA A 183 -19.01 -9.63 -6.95
C ALA A 183 -17.79 -9.80 -7.86
N THR A 184 -16.93 -10.76 -7.56
CA THR A 184 -15.69 -11.04 -8.31
C THR A 184 -15.40 -12.54 -8.35
N PHE A 185 -14.49 -12.95 -9.26
CA PHE A 185 -14.00 -14.33 -9.35
C PHE A 185 -13.42 -14.86 -8.02
N HIS A 186 -12.79 -14.01 -7.23
CA HIS A 186 -12.23 -14.37 -5.93
C HIS A 186 -13.28 -14.66 -4.84
N ALA A 187 -14.52 -14.31 -5.05
CA ALA A 187 -15.63 -14.57 -4.12
C ALA A 187 -16.32 -15.91 -4.38
N LEU A 188 -15.97 -16.64 -5.46
CA LEU A 188 -16.61 -17.88 -5.90
C LEU A 188 -15.77 -19.13 -5.57
N SER A 189 -14.61 -18.98 -4.97
CA SER A 189 -13.70 -20.06 -4.54
C SER A 189 -13.73 -20.20 -2.98
#